data_3ef2eae9f2496ee83fc987cd2f47cec7
#
_entry.id   3ef2eae9f2496ee83fc987cd2f47cec7
#
_cell.length_a   1.000
_cell.length_b   1.000
_cell.length_c   1.000
_cell.angle_alpha   90.00
_cell.angle_beta   90.00
_cell.angle_gamma   90.00
#
_symmetry.space_group_name_H-M   'P 1'
#
loop_
_entity.id
_entity.type
_entity.pdbx_description
1 polymer ?
#
loop_
_entity_poly.entity_id
_entity_poly.type
_entity_poly.pdbx_seq_one_letter_code
_entity_poly.pdbx_strand_id
1 'polypeptide(L)'
;MPHMAHGLVEQEIDAIVSYLATLGNGLKFKKARHANAERGSALYHEKGCVACHAPTRDFRGPQGSGLKLTSALAVPLPDLGQKTTLTALEHFLADTSKFRPDSRMPRIPLEKQEAIDLAAHLLDYQSSDPRQAPDLIPWPKIDHEKVARGRSLVTKMNCASCHDLPEIKVSKLRPLAL
;
A
#
# COMPACT_ATOMS: atom_id res chain seq x y z
N MET A 1 5.57 -4.76 12.00
CA MET A 1 4.42 -5.19 12.82
C MET A 1 4.74 -6.54 13.42
N PRO A 2 4.58 -6.74 14.72
CA PRO A 2 4.63 -8.09 15.28
C PRO A 2 3.54 -8.94 14.62
N HIS A 3 3.77 -10.25 14.48
CA HIS A 3 2.79 -11.18 13.95
C HIS A 3 1.59 -11.29 14.90
N MET A 4 0.65 -10.36 14.79
CA MET A 4 -0.54 -10.29 15.65
C MET A 4 -1.61 -11.34 15.31
N ALA A 5 -1.45 -12.06 14.21
CA ALA A 5 -2.42 -13.06 13.76
C ALA A 5 -2.23 -14.45 14.39
N HIS A 6 -1.29 -14.60 15.32
CA HIS A 6 -1.09 -15.87 16.01
C HIS A 6 -2.33 -16.23 16.84
N GLY A 7 -3.01 -17.30 16.43
CA GLY A 7 -4.18 -17.84 17.10
C GLY A 7 -5.53 -17.36 16.58
N LEU A 8 -5.59 -16.48 15.58
CA LEU A 8 -6.84 -16.16 14.90
C LEU A 8 -7.17 -17.21 13.84
N VAL A 9 -8.40 -17.67 13.84
CA VAL A 9 -8.93 -18.52 12.77
C VAL A 9 -9.42 -17.65 11.61
N GLU A 10 -9.50 -18.21 10.40
CA GLU A 10 -9.87 -17.52 9.17
C GLU A 10 -11.17 -16.70 9.32
N GLN A 11 -12.17 -17.25 9.98
CA GLN A 11 -13.45 -16.57 10.23
C GLN A 11 -13.33 -15.32 11.12
N GLU A 12 -12.37 -15.32 12.05
CA GLU A 12 -12.09 -14.15 12.89
C GLU A 12 -11.34 -13.08 12.12
N ILE A 13 -10.41 -13.49 11.26
CA ILE A 13 -9.71 -12.58 10.34
C ILE A 13 -10.72 -11.93 9.40
N ASP A 14 -11.63 -12.71 8.79
CA ASP A 14 -12.67 -12.21 7.91
C ASP A 14 -13.61 -11.21 8.61
N ALA A 15 -13.98 -11.50 9.86
CA ALA A 15 -14.77 -10.58 10.67
C ALA A 15 -14.02 -9.27 10.97
N ILE A 16 -12.74 -9.34 11.34
CA ILE A 16 -11.91 -8.15 11.57
C ILE A 16 -11.77 -7.34 10.28
N VAL A 17 -11.50 -7.97 9.16
CA VAL A 17 -11.42 -7.32 7.84
C VAL A 17 -12.74 -6.64 7.50
N SER A 18 -13.87 -7.31 7.73
CA SER A 18 -15.20 -6.74 7.49
C SER A 18 -15.45 -5.49 8.33
N TYR A 19 -15.05 -5.50 9.61
CA TYR A 19 -15.14 -4.31 10.46
C TYR A 19 -14.21 -3.20 9.98
N LEU A 20 -12.94 -3.48 9.73
CA LEU A 20 -11.98 -2.47 9.28
C LEU A 20 -12.39 -1.85 7.93
N ALA A 21 -13.03 -2.65 7.07
CA ALA A 21 -13.57 -2.15 5.81
C ALA A 21 -14.65 -1.07 6.02
N THR A 22 -15.41 -1.10 7.11
CA THR A 22 -16.40 -0.05 7.42
C THR A 22 -15.78 1.27 7.85
N LEU A 23 -14.54 1.26 8.31
CA LEU A 23 -13.83 2.46 8.75
C LEU A 23 -13.22 3.23 7.57
N GLY A 24 -13.14 2.62 6.40
CA GLY A 24 -12.62 3.25 5.20
C GLY A 24 -13.58 4.29 4.63
N ASN A 25 -13.02 5.42 4.17
CA ASN A 25 -13.80 6.51 3.57
C ASN A 25 -14.34 6.18 2.16
N GLY A 26 -14.28 4.92 1.73
CA GLY A 26 -14.69 4.51 0.40
C GLY A 26 -14.02 5.34 -0.69
N LEU A 27 -12.69 5.46 -0.66
CA LEU A 27 -11.94 6.22 -1.65
C LEU A 27 -12.32 5.76 -3.06
N LYS A 28 -13.05 6.62 -3.78
CA LYS A 28 -13.42 6.36 -5.16
C LYS A 28 -12.31 6.87 -6.05
N PHE A 29 -11.56 5.95 -6.63
CA PHE A 29 -10.53 6.28 -7.60
C PHE A 29 -11.13 6.31 -9.01
N LYS A 30 -10.73 7.31 -9.79
CA LYS A 30 -11.01 7.29 -11.24
C LYS A 30 -10.03 6.33 -11.89
N LYS A 31 -10.51 5.42 -12.75
CA LYS A 31 -9.63 4.46 -13.45
C LYS A 31 -8.50 5.20 -14.18
N ALA A 32 -7.28 4.74 -13.97
CA ALA A 32 -6.11 5.17 -14.72
C ALA A 32 -6.28 4.77 -16.20
N ARG A 33 -5.82 5.61 -17.11
CA ARG A 33 -5.88 5.38 -18.58
C ARG A 33 -4.52 5.64 -19.19
N HIS A 34 -4.23 4.96 -20.27
CA HIS A 34 -3.02 5.18 -21.08
C HIS A 34 -1.71 4.99 -20.31
N ALA A 35 -1.65 3.94 -19.49
CA ALA A 35 -0.45 3.58 -18.76
C ALA A 35 0.67 3.09 -19.69
N ASN A 36 1.90 3.54 -19.44
CA ASN A 36 3.10 3.12 -20.17
C ASN A 36 4.19 2.70 -19.19
N ALA A 37 4.39 1.39 -19.03
CA ALA A 37 5.36 0.82 -18.10
C ALA A 37 6.82 1.11 -18.49
N GLU A 38 7.14 1.22 -19.78
CA GLU A 38 8.48 1.55 -20.27
C GLU A 38 8.86 2.99 -19.89
N ARG A 39 7.95 3.95 -20.11
CA ARG A 39 8.13 5.33 -19.65
C ARG A 39 8.19 5.38 -18.12
N GLY A 40 7.39 4.57 -17.42
CA GLY A 40 7.46 4.42 -15.96
C GLY A 40 8.82 3.93 -15.47
N SER A 41 9.45 3.01 -16.19
CA SER A 41 10.82 2.53 -15.90
C SER A 41 11.84 3.66 -16.00
N ALA A 42 11.77 4.49 -17.04
CA ALA A 42 12.63 5.65 -17.17
C ALA A 42 12.41 6.64 -16.03
N LEU A 43 11.15 6.99 -15.75
CA LEU A 43 10.77 7.90 -14.66
C LEU A 43 11.21 7.38 -13.28
N TYR A 44 11.18 6.09 -13.04
CA TYR A 44 11.63 5.47 -11.80
C TYR A 44 13.08 5.82 -11.46
N HIS A 45 13.94 5.90 -12.48
CA HIS A 45 15.32 6.31 -12.34
C HIS A 45 15.48 7.84 -12.32
N GLU A 46 14.82 8.55 -13.23
CA GLU A 46 14.91 10.01 -13.37
C GLU A 46 14.39 10.76 -12.14
N LYS A 47 13.29 10.30 -11.55
CA LYS A 47 12.69 10.91 -10.36
C LYS A 47 13.40 10.49 -9.05
N GLY A 48 14.43 9.63 -9.14
CA GLY A 48 15.26 9.26 -8.01
C GLY A 48 14.68 8.21 -7.08
N CYS A 49 13.68 7.43 -7.51
CA CYS A 49 13.12 6.32 -6.72
C CYS A 49 14.22 5.32 -6.31
N VAL A 50 15.23 5.16 -7.16
CA VAL A 50 16.40 4.31 -6.94
C VAL A 50 17.31 4.77 -5.79
N ALA A 51 17.12 5.96 -5.26
CA ALA A 51 17.85 6.39 -4.07
C ALA A 51 17.46 5.58 -2.81
N CYS A 52 16.24 5.05 -2.81
CA CYS A 52 15.73 4.26 -1.70
C CYS A 52 15.29 2.84 -2.10
N HIS A 53 14.94 2.63 -3.35
CA HIS A 53 14.48 1.34 -3.88
C HIS A 53 15.50 0.76 -4.85
N ALA A 54 15.56 -0.57 -4.98
CA ALA A 54 16.48 -1.20 -5.91
C ALA A 54 16.21 -0.75 -7.36
N PRO A 55 17.26 -0.47 -8.15
CA PRO A 55 17.10 -0.17 -9.57
C PRO A 55 16.57 -1.39 -10.33
N THR A 56 16.03 -1.17 -11.52
CA THR A 56 15.64 -2.26 -12.40
C THR A 56 16.85 -3.10 -12.81
N ARG A 57 16.67 -4.39 -13.12
CA ARG A 57 17.76 -5.33 -13.40
C ARG A 57 18.62 -4.94 -14.59
N ASP A 58 18.04 -4.28 -15.55
CA ASP A 58 18.64 -3.81 -16.81
C ASP A 58 19.19 -2.39 -16.72
N PHE A 59 19.00 -1.73 -15.60
CA PHE A 59 19.52 -0.37 -15.41
C PHE A 59 21.04 -0.34 -15.49
N ARG A 60 21.55 0.43 -16.41
CA ARG A 60 22.96 0.79 -16.54
C ARG A 60 23.10 2.25 -16.11
N GLY A 61 23.54 2.48 -14.88
CA GLY A 61 23.81 3.83 -14.40
C GLY A 61 24.77 4.58 -15.30
N PRO A 62 24.87 5.91 -15.15
CA PRO A 62 25.85 6.70 -15.88
C PRO A 62 27.25 6.10 -15.69
N GLN A 63 28.00 5.95 -16.79
CA GLN A 63 29.37 5.43 -16.74
C GLN A 63 30.20 6.28 -15.79
N GLY A 64 30.84 5.65 -14.82
CA GLY A 64 31.68 6.33 -13.85
C GLY A 64 30.99 6.74 -12.55
N SER A 65 29.68 6.55 -12.42
CA SER A 65 28.95 6.88 -11.19
C SER A 65 29.25 5.92 -10.05
N GLY A 66 30.28 5.40 -9.74
CA GLY A 66 30.71 4.56 -8.60
C GLY A 66 29.66 4.16 -7.53
N LEU A 67 28.42 4.53 -7.75
CA LEU A 67 27.22 4.17 -7.00
C LEU A 67 26.92 2.68 -7.19
N LYS A 68 27.71 1.86 -6.53
CA LYS A 68 27.23 0.54 -6.14
C LYS A 68 26.12 0.79 -5.12
N LEU A 69 24.89 1.05 -5.58
CA LEU A 69 23.74 0.88 -4.72
C LEU A 69 23.75 -0.59 -4.31
N THR A 70 24.33 -0.85 -3.16
CA THR A 70 24.28 -2.18 -2.59
C THR A 70 22.81 -2.45 -2.29
N SER A 71 22.25 -3.47 -2.91
CA SER A 71 20.88 -3.95 -2.66
C SER A 71 20.60 -4.15 -1.16
N ALA A 72 21.61 -4.21 -0.34
CA ALA A 72 21.54 -4.33 1.11
C ALA A 72 20.91 -3.13 1.83
N LEU A 73 20.95 -1.93 1.24
CA LEU A 73 20.37 -0.71 1.83
C LEU A 73 19.05 -0.31 1.18
N ALA A 74 18.67 -0.95 0.07
CA ALA A 74 17.45 -0.63 -0.63
C ALA A 74 16.22 -1.13 0.14
N VAL A 75 15.18 -0.30 0.21
CA VAL A 75 13.88 -0.73 0.72
C VAL A 75 13.25 -1.67 -0.32
N PRO A 76 13.04 -2.95 0.02
CA PRO A 76 12.50 -3.90 -0.93
C PRO A 76 11.05 -3.54 -1.31
N LEU A 77 10.74 -3.63 -2.59
CA LEU A 77 9.37 -3.58 -3.08
C LEU A 77 8.85 -5.01 -3.14
N PRO A 78 7.79 -5.33 -2.38
CA PRO A 78 7.14 -6.64 -2.47
C PRO A 78 6.41 -6.77 -3.81
N ASP A 79 5.84 -7.95 -4.09
CA ASP A 79 4.90 -8.11 -5.18
C ASP A 79 3.68 -7.19 -4.97
N LEU A 80 3.72 -6.05 -5.64
CA LEU A 80 2.68 -5.02 -5.51
C LEU A 80 1.39 -5.44 -6.20
N GLY A 81 1.45 -6.30 -7.23
CA GLY A 81 0.28 -6.80 -7.93
C GLY A 81 -0.69 -7.57 -7.01
N GLN A 82 -0.17 -8.19 -5.96
CA GLN A 82 -0.98 -8.87 -4.95
C GLN A 82 -1.53 -7.94 -3.86
N LYS A 83 -1.08 -6.68 -3.81
CA LYS A 83 -1.38 -5.77 -2.69
C LYS A 83 -2.17 -4.55 -3.07
N THR A 84 -2.08 -4.15 -4.33
CA THR A 84 -2.68 -2.90 -4.78
C THR A 84 -3.07 -3.00 -6.26
N THR A 85 -3.81 -2.01 -6.73
CA THR A 85 -4.20 -1.88 -8.13
C THR A 85 -3.48 -0.70 -8.77
N LEU A 86 -3.45 -0.66 -10.11
CA LEU A 86 -2.86 0.43 -10.86
C LEU A 86 -3.38 1.80 -10.37
N THR A 87 -4.70 1.91 -10.25
CA THR A 87 -5.34 3.16 -9.85
C THR A 87 -5.02 3.55 -8.40
N ALA A 88 -5.02 2.59 -7.48
CA ALA A 88 -4.69 2.88 -6.09
C ALA A 88 -3.21 3.27 -5.92
N LEU A 89 -2.31 2.60 -6.66
CA LEU A 89 -0.90 2.92 -6.63
C LEU A 89 -0.60 4.28 -7.26
N GLU A 90 -1.25 4.63 -8.38
CA GLU A 90 -1.18 5.97 -8.98
C GLU A 90 -1.50 7.06 -7.96
N HIS A 91 -2.62 6.92 -7.26
CA HIS A 91 -3.04 7.90 -6.28
C HIS A 91 -2.09 7.98 -5.08
N PHE A 92 -1.55 6.84 -4.65
CA PHE A 92 -0.54 6.79 -3.59
C PHE A 92 0.74 7.51 -4.02
N LEU A 93 1.23 7.27 -5.24
CA LEU A 93 2.44 7.92 -5.76
C LEU A 93 2.26 9.42 -5.97
N ALA A 94 1.06 9.85 -6.38
CA ALA A 94 0.75 11.27 -6.56
C ALA A 94 0.77 12.04 -5.24
N ASP A 95 0.38 11.42 -4.13
CA ASP A 95 0.42 12.04 -2.79
C ASP A 95 0.56 11.00 -1.69
N THR A 96 1.80 10.59 -1.41
CA THR A 96 2.12 9.60 -0.38
C THR A 96 1.65 10.02 1.01
N SER A 97 1.75 11.30 1.33
CA SER A 97 1.42 11.85 2.66
C SER A 97 -0.08 11.80 2.96
N LYS A 98 -0.92 11.88 1.93
CA LYS A 98 -2.37 11.78 2.07
C LYS A 98 -2.80 10.38 2.53
N PHE A 99 -2.10 9.34 2.09
CA PHE A 99 -2.43 7.95 2.38
C PHE A 99 -1.67 7.40 3.59
N ARG A 100 -0.47 7.92 3.81
CA ARG A 100 0.40 7.54 4.93
C ARG A 100 1.15 8.76 5.45
N PRO A 101 0.53 9.57 6.33
CA PRO A 101 1.13 10.80 6.85
C PRO A 101 2.47 10.59 7.54
N ASP A 102 2.67 9.43 8.16
CA ASP A 102 3.89 9.00 8.88
C ASP A 102 4.84 8.16 8.01
N SER A 103 4.63 8.10 6.70
CA SER A 103 5.50 7.39 5.78
C SER A 103 6.89 8.03 5.70
N ARG A 104 7.93 7.17 5.65
CA ARG A 104 9.29 7.62 5.33
C ARG A 104 9.49 7.89 3.84
N MET A 105 8.58 7.43 3.00
CA MET A 105 8.62 7.72 1.56
C MET A 105 8.30 9.19 1.34
N PRO A 106 9.21 9.98 0.77
CA PRO A 106 8.96 11.39 0.54
C PRO A 106 7.89 11.59 -0.54
N ARG A 107 7.22 12.73 -0.48
CA ARG A 107 6.38 13.17 -1.59
C ARG A 107 7.27 13.65 -2.72
N ILE A 108 7.22 12.96 -3.85
CA ILE A 108 7.92 13.34 -5.07
C ILE A 108 6.93 14.09 -5.97
N PRO A 109 7.25 15.28 -6.46
CA PRO A 109 6.39 15.99 -7.41
C PRO A 109 6.26 15.17 -8.71
N LEU A 110 5.07 14.68 -8.98
CA LEU A 110 4.75 13.90 -10.17
C LEU A 110 3.55 14.53 -10.87
N GLU A 111 3.67 14.64 -12.19
CA GLU A 111 2.51 14.89 -13.03
C GLU A 111 1.59 13.65 -13.00
N LYS A 112 0.30 13.88 -13.23
CA LYS A 112 -0.68 12.78 -13.16
C LYS A 112 -0.30 11.60 -14.05
N GLN A 113 0.16 11.86 -15.27
CA GLN A 113 0.55 10.80 -16.20
C GLN A 113 1.83 10.08 -15.75
N GLU A 114 2.76 10.78 -15.14
CA GLU A 114 3.97 10.20 -14.58
C GLU A 114 3.64 9.21 -13.45
N ALA A 115 2.69 9.56 -12.58
CA ALA A 115 2.23 8.66 -11.51
C ALA A 115 1.56 7.40 -12.06
N ILE A 116 0.78 7.51 -13.16
CA ILE A 116 0.17 6.37 -13.83
C ILE A 116 1.23 5.45 -14.43
N ASP A 117 2.22 6.01 -15.11
CA ASP A 117 3.26 5.22 -15.76
C ASP A 117 4.19 4.54 -14.76
N LEU A 118 4.55 5.24 -13.70
CA LEU A 118 5.30 4.66 -12.58
C LEU A 118 4.52 3.50 -11.93
N ALA A 119 3.22 3.69 -11.70
CA ALA A 119 2.38 2.62 -11.15
C ALA A 119 2.32 1.41 -12.08
N ALA A 120 2.25 1.63 -13.39
CA ALA A 120 2.27 0.56 -14.38
C ALA A 120 3.60 -0.21 -14.36
N HIS A 121 4.73 0.51 -14.31
CA HIS A 121 6.04 -0.10 -14.19
C HIS A 121 6.17 -0.94 -12.92
N LEU A 122 5.79 -0.38 -11.78
CA LEU A 122 5.90 -1.05 -10.48
C LEU A 122 5.01 -2.28 -10.34
N LEU A 123 3.93 -2.35 -11.10
CA LEU A 123 3.04 -3.51 -11.16
C LEU A 123 3.43 -4.50 -12.26
N ASP A 124 4.54 -4.24 -12.98
CA ASP A 124 4.90 -4.99 -14.19
C ASP A 124 3.73 -5.10 -15.19
N TYR A 125 3.02 -3.98 -15.34
CA TYR A 125 1.80 -3.92 -16.12
C TYR A 125 2.11 -3.90 -17.59
N GLN A 126 1.96 -5.04 -18.26
CA GLN A 126 2.29 -5.25 -19.68
C GLN A 126 1.12 -4.98 -20.64
N SER A 127 -0.08 -4.72 -20.10
CA SER A 127 -1.25 -4.56 -20.97
C SER A 127 -1.34 -3.17 -21.58
N SER A 128 -1.40 -3.11 -22.89
CA SER A 128 -1.73 -1.90 -23.64
C SER A 128 -3.22 -1.54 -23.54
N ASP A 129 -4.08 -2.44 -23.06
CA ASP A 129 -5.52 -2.20 -22.90
C ASP A 129 -5.84 -1.78 -21.46
N PRO A 130 -6.20 -0.50 -21.22
CA PRO A 130 -6.57 -0.02 -19.90
C PRO A 130 -7.78 -0.73 -19.28
N ARG A 131 -8.56 -1.45 -20.09
CA ARG A 131 -9.72 -2.23 -19.64
C ARG A 131 -9.31 -3.54 -18.97
N GLN A 132 -8.08 -3.99 -19.19
CA GLN A 132 -7.51 -5.19 -18.60
C GLN A 132 -6.73 -4.91 -17.31
N ALA A 133 -6.70 -3.65 -16.84
CA ALA A 133 -6.17 -3.37 -15.52
C ALA A 133 -6.90 -4.25 -14.50
N PRO A 134 -6.18 -4.92 -13.59
CA PRO A 134 -6.82 -5.74 -12.58
C PRO A 134 -7.91 -4.93 -11.90
N ASP A 135 -9.13 -5.43 -11.95
CA ASP A 135 -10.24 -4.75 -11.33
C ASP A 135 -9.96 -4.60 -9.83
N LEU A 136 -10.37 -3.47 -9.30
CA LEU A 136 -10.43 -3.29 -7.86
C LEU A 136 -11.12 -4.53 -7.28
N ILE A 137 -10.49 -5.18 -6.33
CA ILE A 137 -11.18 -6.20 -5.53
C ILE A 137 -12.48 -5.55 -5.07
N PRO A 138 -13.63 -6.11 -5.41
CA PRO A 138 -14.89 -5.51 -5.03
C PRO A 138 -14.89 -5.27 -3.53
N TRP A 139 -15.27 -4.08 -3.11
CA TRP A 139 -15.41 -3.80 -1.69
C TRP A 139 -16.31 -4.86 -1.07
N PRO A 140 -15.92 -5.51 0.03
CA PRO A 140 -16.71 -6.57 0.61
C PRO A 140 -18.12 -6.05 0.90
N LYS A 141 -19.13 -6.84 0.54
CA LYS A 141 -20.51 -6.52 0.93
C LYS A 141 -20.56 -6.45 2.45
N ILE A 142 -21.12 -5.36 2.97
CA ILE A 142 -21.22 -5.17 4.41
C ILE A 142 -22.16 -6.24 4.97
N ASP A 143 -21.59 -7.10 5.79
CA ASP A 143 -22.30 -8.08 6.61
C ASP A 143 -22.27 -7.57 8.05
N HIS A 144 -23.42 -7.11 8.54
CA HIS A 144 -23.51 -6.46 9.84
C HIS A 144 -23.14 -7.40 11.01
N GLU A 145 -23.39 -8.69 10.88
CA GLU A 145 -23.01 -9.68 11.89
C GLU A 145 -21.49 -9.84 11.95
N LYS A 146 -20.85 -10.00 10.79
CA LYS A 146 -19.38 -10.04 10.71
C LYS A 146 -18.75 -8.76 11.21
N VAL A 147 -19.30 -7.60 10.87
CA VAL A 147 -18.83 -6.30 11.36
C VAL A 147 -18.91 -6.21 12.88
N ALA A 148 -20.04 -6.60 13.47
CA ALA A 148 -20.20 -6.60 14.93
C ALA A 148 -19.22 -7.54 15.63
N ARG A 149 -19.03 -8.74 15.08
CA ARG A 149 -18.04 -9.70 15.57
C ARG A 149 -16.61 -9.16 15.43
N GLY A 150 -16.27 -8.57 14.29
CA GLY A 150 -14.96 -7.97 14.04
C GLY A 150 -14.66 -6.84 15.02
N ARG A 151 -15.63 -5.94 15.27
CA ARG A 151 -15.51 -4.88 16.27
C ARG A 151 -15.25 -5.45 17.67
N SER A 152 -15.98 -6.50 18.06
CA SER A 152 -15.79 -7.17 19.33
C SER A 152 -14.37 -7.76 19.47
N LEU A 153 -13.87 -8.43 18.42
CA LEU A 153 -12.53 -9.00 18.38
C LEU A 153 -11.45 -7.90 18.50
N VAL A 154 -11.56 -6.83 17.70
CA VAL A 154 -10.62 -5.69 17.73
C VAL A 154 -10.57 -5.05 19.12
N THR A 155 -11.71 -4.94 19.79
CA THR A 155 -11.79 -4.44 21.16
C THR A 155 -11.16 -5.40 22.15
N LYS A 156 -11.50 -6.69 22.07
CA LYS A 156 -10.97 -7.74 22.97
C LYS A 156 -9.45 -7.89 22.85
N MET A 157 -8.92 -7.80 21.64
CA MET A 157 -7.49 -7.90 21.35
C MET A 157 -6.74 -6.59 21.60
N ASN A 158 -7.45 -5.53 22.02
CA ASN A 158 -6.88 -4.22 22.35
C ASN A 158 -6.06 -3.60 21.19
N CYS A 159 -6.51 -3.75 19.96
CA CYS A 159 -5.82 -3.21 18.78
C CYS A 159 -5.69 -1.69 18.84
N ALA A 160 -6.62 -1.01 19.53
CA ALA A 160 -6.61 0.44 19.71
C ALA A 160 -5.47 0.93 20.63
N SER A 161 -4.72 0.05 21.29
CA SER A 161 -3.52 0.46 22.05
C SER A 161 -2.39 0.95 21.13
N CYS A 162 -2.39 0.52 19.85
CA CYS A 162 -1.37 0.88 18.86
C CYS A 162 -1.97 1.54 17.61
N HIS A 163 -3.27 1.39 17.38
CA HIS A 163 -3.97 1.92 16.20
C HIS A 163 -5.03 2.93 16.62
N ASP A 164 -5.07 4.07 15.95
CA ASP A 164 -6.17 5.02 16.12
C ASP A 164 -7.42 4.46 15.41
N LEU A 165 -8.34 3.94 16.20
CA LEU A 165 -9.56 3.33 15.70
C LEU A 165 -10.77 4.15 16.18
N PRO A 166 -11.51 4.78 15.27
CA PRO A 166 -12.71 5.52 15.61
C PRO A 166 -13.65 4.66 16.48
N GLU A 167 -14.24 5.23 17.49
CA GLU A 167 -15.25 4.61 18.37
C GLU A 167 -14.77 3.46 19.29
N ILE A 168 -13.51 3.07 19.25
CA ILE A 168 -12.95 2.09 20.18
C ILE A 168 -12.14 2.82 21.26
N LYS A 169 -12.68 2.84 22.48
CA LYS A 169 -11.95 3.38 23.61
C LYS A 169 -10.83 2.42 24.02
N VAL A 170 -9.61 2.95 24.11
CA VAL A 170 -8.48 2.21 24.67
C VAL A 170 -8.81 1.86 26.12
N SER A 171 -8.85 0.58 26.45
CA SER A 171 -8.82 0.20 27.85
C SER A 171 -7.46 0.64 28.40
N LYS A 172 -7.45 1.44 29.46
CA LYS A 172 -6.20 1.80 30.16
C LYS A 172 -5.48 0.49 30.48
N LEU A 173 -4.35 0.24 29.83
CA LEU A 173 -3.48 -0.86 30.19
C LEU A 173 -3.16 -0.69 31.66
N ARG A 174 -3.43 -1.70 32.48
CA ARG A 174 -2.84 -1.73 33.83
C ARG A 174 -1.33 -1.69 33.63
N PRO A 175 -0.61 -0.78 34.30
CA PRO A 175 0.84 -0.84 34.29
C PRO A 175 1.22 -2.26 34.72
N LEU A 176 2.07 -2.92 33.92
CA LEU A 176 2.71 -4.14 34.36
C LEU A 176 3.44 -3.78 35.68
N ALA A 177 3.01 -4.35 36.77
CA ALA A 177 3.78 -4.29 38.01
C ALA A 177 5.12 -4.98 37.74
N LEU A 178 6.20 -4.20 37.72
CA LEU A 178 7.56 -4.69 37.67
C LEU A 178 7.89 -5.40 39.00
#